data_3082e27402f13a7a99f15efe122c3333
#
_entry.id   3082e27402f13a7a99f15efe122c3333
#
_cell.length_a   1.000
_cell.length_b   1.000
_cell.length_c   1.000
_cell.angle_alpha   90.00
_cell.angle_beta   90.00
_cell.angle_gamma   90.00
#
_symmetry.space_group_name_H-M   'P 1'
#
loop_
_entity.id
_entity.type
_entity.pdbx_description
1 polymer ?
#
loop_
_entity_poly.entity_id
_entity_poly.type
_entity_poly.pdbx_seq_one_letter_code
_entity_poly.pdbx_strand_id
1 'polypeptide(L)'
;KERMRSLYAEYGGATLEAVSRMLLEQAEQLIRERLRELPDGTWRARQYVDMPGGLYRVELAATKEDATLTYDFTGTDPQLDLGINCFYWATWGALFAPVFPLLAWDIPWNEGITRLFRLIAPEGTLVNSRRPAPVSIATTGIVQVVNNLSVLVLSKMLGATDKYRERATAVWHGSHVSVNLNGLNADGEFFVTNLTDSFAGAGGARATRDGVNIGGEIPNVVSRWANAETQEAHTPMIYLYRRPV
;
A
#
# COMPACT_ATOMS: atom_id res chain seq x y z
N LYS A 1 2.97 -26.96 1.97
CA LYS A 1 2.49 -28.10 1.15
C LYS A 1 2.03 -29.27 2.04
N GLU A 2 2.83 -29.74 3.01
CA GLU A 2 2.49 -30.83 3.92
C GLU A 2 1.27 -30.51 4.78
N ARG A 3 1.23 -29.30 5.38
CA ARG A 3 0.11 -28.86 6.21
C ARG A 3 -1.22 -28.85 5.45
N MET A 4 -1.22 -28.44 4.18
CA MET A 4 -2.41 -28.53 3.33
C MET A 4 -2.83 -29.98 3.06
N ARG A 5 -1.86 -30.88 2.82
CA ARG A 5 -2.17 -32.30 2.63
C ARG A 5 -2.79 -32.93 3.89
N SER A 6 -2.27 -32.56 5.08
CA SER A 6 -2.85 -33.01 6.35
C SER A 6 -4.29 -32.54 6.52
N LEU A 7 -4.58 -31.25 6.21
CA LEU A 7 -5.95 -30.73 6.26
C LEU A 7 -6.89 -31.46 5.29
N TYR A 8 -6.43 -31.71 4.06
CA TYR A 8 -7.22 -32.49 3.11
C TYR A 8 -7.49 -33.93 3.57
N ALA A 9 -6.49 -34.56 4.19
CA ALA A 9 -6.65 -35.92 4.72
C ALA A 9 -7.59 -35.97 5.92
N GLU A 10 -7.57 -34.94 6.77
CA GLU A 10 -8.36 -34.85 8.01
C GLU A 10 -9.83 -34.47 7.76
N TYR A 11 -10.05 -33.44 6.92
CA TYR A 11 -11.37 -32.82 6.74
C TYR A 11 -12.01 -33.10 5.38
N GLY A 12 -11.27 -33.59 4.43
CA GLY A 12 -11.72 -33.79 3.05
C GLY A 12 -11.84 -32.51 2.23
N GLY A 13 -11.74 -32.62 0.90
CA GLY A 13 -11.76 -31.49 -0.01
C GLY A 13 -13.05 -30.67 0.04
N ALA A 14 -14.20 -31.34 0.06
CA ALA A 14 -15.50 -30.66 0.08
C ALA A 14 -15.71 -29.79 1.34
N THR A 15 -15.24 -30.24 2.49
CA THR A 15 -15.29 -29.46 3.74
C THR A 15 -14.39 -28.22 3.63
N LEU A 16 -13.17 -28.36 3.13
CA LEU A 16 -12.24 -27.23 2.99
C LEU A 16 -12.75 -26.18 1.98
N GLU A 17 -13.37 -26.62 0.89
CA GLU A 17 -14.00 -25.71 -0.08
C GLU A 17 -15.20 -24.98 0.54
N ALA A 18 -16.06 -25.67 1.31
CA ALA A 18 -17.20 -25.07 1.99
C ALA A 18 -16.74 -24.01 3.01
N VAL A 19 -15.74 -24.32 3.84
CA VAL A 19 -15.17 -23.40 4.82
C VAL A 19 -14.52 -22.19 4.12
N SER A 20 -13.75 -22.41 3.05
CA SER A 20 -13.14 -21.33 2.30
C SER A 20 -14.18 -20.37 1.73
N ARG A 21 -15.25 -20.90 1.14
CA ARG A 21 -16.38 -20.10 0.63
C ARG A 21 -17.05 -19.30 1.74
N MET A 22 -17.35 -19.95 2.85
CA MET A 22 -17.95 -19.29 4.02
C MET A 22 -17.11 -18.13 4.54
N LEU A 23 -15.78 -18.29 4.61
CA LEU A 23 -14.87 -17.24 5.06
C LEU A 23 -14.84 -16.05 4.09
N LEU A 24 -14.89 -16.31 2.78
CA LEU A 24 -14.97 -15.27 1.76
C LEU A 24 -16.30 -14.51 1.83
N GLU A 25 -17.42 -15.23 1.95
CA GLU A 25 -18.77 -14.66 2.07
C GLU A 25 -18.91 -13.83 3.36
N GLN A 26 -18.36 -14.31 4.47
CA GLN A 26 -18.34 -13.58 5.73
C GLN A 26 -17.58 -12.25 5.62
N ALA A 27 -16.38 -12.29 5.04
CA ALA A 27 -15.58 -11.06 4.86
C ALA A 27 -16.27 -10.07 3.91
N GLU A 28 -16.88 -10.55 2.83
CA GLU A 28 -17.68 -9.73 1.92
C GLU A 28 -18.87 -9.08 2.65
N GLN A 29 -19.59 -9.84 3.47
CA GLN A 29 -20.74 -9.32 4.20
C GLN A 29 -20.33 -8.24 5.21
N LEU A 30 -19.25 -8.48 5.97
CA LEU A 30 -18.74 -7.52 6.95
C LEU A 30 -18.30 -6.21 6.31
N ILE A 31 -17.55 -6.26 5.20
CA ILE A 31 -17.14 -5.03 4.50
C ILE A 31 -18.31 -4.34 3.81
N ARG A 32 -19.32 -5.09 3.34
CA ARG A 32 -20.57 -4.56 2.79
C ARG A 32 -21.32 -3.72 3.82
N GLU A 33 -21.47 -4.24 5.02
CA GLU A 33 -22.10 -3.52 6.15
C GLU A 33 -21.29 -2.26 6.49
N ARG A 34 -19.96 -2.37 6.53
CA ARG A 34 -19.07 -1.23 6.79
C ARG A 34 -19.19 -0.13 5.74
N LEU A 35 -19.24 -0.48 4.46
CA LEU A 35 -19.42 0.49 3.39
C LEU A 35 -20.77 1.19 3.46
N ARG A 36 -21.83 0.51 3.86
CA ARG A 36 -23.16 1.10 4.03
C ARG A 36 -23.24 2.12 5.18
N GLU A 37 -22.36 2.04 6.14
CA GLU A 37 -22.27 3.00 7.24
C GLU A 37 -21.57 4.31 6.83
N LEU A 38 -20.91 4.32 5.68
CA LEU A 38 -20.25 5.50 5.13
C LEU A 38 -21.21 6.25 4.17
N PRO A 39 -21.11 7.59 4.09
CA PRO A 39 -21.95 8.37 3.19
C PRO A 39 -21.64 8.04 1.71
N ASP A 40 -22.66 8.12 0.87
CA ASP A 40 -22.50 8.10 -0.59
C ASP A 40 -21.86 9.41 -1.06
N GLY A 41 -21.03 9.32 -2.09
CA GLY A 41 -20.36 10.49 -2.64
C GLY A 41 -19.09 10.18 -3.39
N THR A 42 -18.44 11.24 -3.86
CA THR A 42 -17.15 11.15 -4.57
C THR A 42 -16.10 12.01 -3.88
N TRP A 43 -15.01 11.39 -3.50
CA TRP A 43 -13.83 12.04 -2.91
C TRP A 43 -12.69 12.04 -3.90
N ARG A 44 -12.05 13.18 -4.08
CA ARG A 44 -10.98 13.37 -5.05
C ARG A 44 -9.68 13.71 -4.35
N ALA A 45 -8.58 13.18 -4.90
CA ALA A 45 -7.23 13.49 -4.48
C ALA A 45 -6.31 13.53 -5.70
N ARG A 46 -5.23 14.28 -5.58
CA ARG A 46 -4.19 14.44 -6.60
C ARG A 46 -2.83 14.49 -5.95
N GLN A 47 -1.86 13.86 -6.56
CA GLN A 47 -0.47 13.96 -6.17
C GLN A 47 0.42 14.10 -7.40
N TYR A 48 1.56 14.71 -7.22
CA TYR A 48 2.56 14.86 -8.26
C TYR A 48 3.82 14.07 -7.92
N VAL A 49 4.48 13.57 -8.94
CA VAL A 49 5.77 12.90 -8.84
C VAL A 49 6.78 13.73 -9.61
N ASP A 50 7.86 14.12 -8.93
CA ASP A 50 8.97 14.84 -9.54
C ASP A 50 9.95 13.82 -10.13
N MET A 51 10.12 13.86 -11.45
CA MET A 51 10.98 12.95 -12.20
C MET A 51 11.76 13.75 -13.27
N PRO A 52 12.87 13.21 -13.78
CA PRO A 52 13.52 13.81 -14.93
C PRO A 52 12.53 14.12 -16.04
N GLY A 53 12.46 15.36 -16.45
CA GLY A 53 11.51 15.85 -17.47
C GLY A 53 10.32 16.62 -16.92
N GLY A 54 10.06 16.62 -15.60
CA GLY A 54 9.03 17.47 -15.00
C GLY A 54 8.22 16.81 -13.88
N LEU A 55 7.12 17.48 -13.54
CA LEU A 55 6.13 17.00 -12.57
C LEU A 55 5.03 16.22 -13.28
N TYR A 56 4.81 15.00 -12.86
CA TYR A 56 3.81 14.12 -13.42
C TYR A 56 2.68 13.88 -12.41
N ARG A 57 1.47 13.96 -12.92
CA ARG A 57 0.24 13.95 -12.11
C ARG A 57 -0.36 12.57 -12.03
N VAL A 58 -0.77 12.20 -10.82
CA VAL A 58 -1.64 11.04 -10.56
C VAL A 58 -2.93 11.55 -9.93
N GLU A 59 -4.05 11.27 -10.58
CA GLU A 59 -5.40 11.64 -10.14
C GLU A 59 -6.12 10.43 -9.60
N LEU A 60 -6.94 10.64 -8.56
CA LEU A 60 -7.83 9.62 -8.02
C LEU A 60 -9.17 10.23 -7.65
N ALA A 61 -10.25 9.64 -8.16
CA ALA A 61 -11.61 9.84 -7.68
C ALA A 61 -12.11 8.51 -7.06
N ALA A 62 -12.53 8.55 -5.80
CA ALA A 62 -13.16 7.43 -5.13
C ALA A 62 -14.64 7.70 -4.99
N THR A 63 -15.47 6.94 -5.71
CA THR A 63 -16.93 7.07 -5.67
C THR A 63 -17.53 5.90 -4.91
N LYS A 64 -18.23 6.19 -3.84
CA LYS A 64 -18.95 5.22 -3.03
C LYS A 64 -20.44 5.33 -3.30
N GLU A 65 -21.07 4.22 -3.65
CA GLU A 65 -22.51 4.10 -3.91
C GLU A 65 -23.02 2.82 -3.22
N ASP A 66 -23.95 2.95 -2.30
CA ASP A 66 -24.43 1.87 -1.41
C ASP A 66 -23.26 1.11 -0.78
N ALA A 67 -22.99 -0.08 -1.23
CA ALA A 67 -21.91 -0.95 -0.72
C ALA A 67 -20.78 -1.14 -1.75
N THR A 68 -20.64 -0.28 -2.73
CA THR A 68 -19.58 -0.36 -3.75
C THR A 68 -18.67 0.85 -3.66
N LEU A 69 -17.38 0.63 -3.77
CA LEU A 69 -16.37 1.67 -3.85
C LEU A 69 -15.58 1.55 -5.15
N THR A 70 -15.72 2.55 -6.02
CA THR A 70 -15.00 2.64 -7.29
C THR A 70 -13.86 3.62 -7.19
N TYR A 71 -12.65 3.17 -7.46
CA TYR A 71 -11.44 3.98 -7.59
C TYR A 71 -11.19 4.26 -9.07
N ASP A 72 -11.21 5.52 -9.47
CA ASP A 72 -11.03 5.97 -10.85
C ASP A 72 -9.80 6.88 -10.97
N PHE A 73 -8.81 6.43 -11.73
CA PHE A 73 -7.56 7.14 -12.03
C PHE A 73 -7.60 7.90 -13.36
N THR A 74 -8.77 8.13 -13.94
CA THR A 74 -8.92 8.95 -15.14
C THR A 74 -8.36 10.35 -14.90
N GLY A 75 -7.51 10.83 -15.80
CA GLY A 75 -6.79 12.10 -15.67
C GLY A 75 -5.35 11.94 -15.16
N THR A 76 -4.91 10.72 -14.84
CA THR A 76 -3.49 10.43 -14.57
C THR A 76 -2.68 10.57 -15.85
N ASP A 77 -1.48 11.14 -15.73
CA ASP A 77 -0.57 11.36 -16.86
C ASP A 77 -0.12 10.05 -17.54
N PRO A 78 0.29 10.12 -18.81
CA PRO A 78 0.76 8.96 -19.55
C PRO A 78 1.97 8.29 -18.90
N GLN A 79 2.17 7.01 -19.21
CA GLN A 79 3.38 6.28 -18.84
C GLN A 79 4.64 6.96 -19.38
N LEU A 80 5.75 6.77 -18.67
CA LEU A 80 7.05 7.35 -19.00
C LEU A 80 8.01 6.25 -19.48
N ASP A 81 9.05 6.67 -20.19
CA ASP A 81 10.20 5.80 -20.50
C ASP A 81 11.19 5.78 -19.31
N LEU A 82 10.65 5.61 -18.11
CA LEU A 82 11.35 5.56 -16.82
C LEU A 82 10.78 4.42 -15.98
N GLY A 83 11.59 3.85 -15.10
CA GLY A 83 11.24 2.69 -14.28
C GLY A 83 10.11 2.88 -13.27
N ILE A 84 9.51 4.06 -13.20
CA ILE A 84 8.52 4.45 -12.21
C ILE A 84 7.10 3.92 -12.46
N ASN A 85 6.79 3.55 -13.71
CA ASN A 85 5.44 3.13 -14.08
C ASN A 85 4.96 1.94 -13.25
N CYS A 86 3.66 1.84 -13.11
CA CYS A 86 2.99 0.75 -12.45
C CYS A 86 2.06 0.02 -13.42
N PHE A 87 1.78 -1.24 -13.17
CA PHE A 87 0.81 -2.01 -13.95
C PHE A 87 -0.45 -2.27 -13.09
N TYR A 88 -1.55 -2.61 -13.75
CA TYR A 88 -2.88 -2.71 -13.16
C TYR A 88 -2.93 -3.42 -11.80
N TRP A 89 -2.34 -4.62 -11.68
CA TRP A 89 -2.42 -5.41 -10.45
C TRP A 89 -1.56 -4.86 -9.31
N ALA A 90 -0.48 -4.14 -9.62
CA ALA A 90 0.30 -3.46 -8.59
C ALA A 90 -0.45 -2.23 -8.06
N THR A 91 -1.11 -1.48 -8.94
CA THR A 91 -2.02 -0.39 -8.55
C THR A 91 -3.19 -0.91 -7.72
N TRP A 92 -3.80 -2.04 -8.13
CA TRP A 92 -4.83 -2.72 -7.36
C TRP A 92 -4.35 -3.07 -5.94
N GLY A 93 -3.20 -3.73 -5.82
CA GLY A 93 -2.62 -4.07 -4.52
C GLY A 93 -2.31 -2.84 -3.65
N ALA A 94 -1.79 -1.78 -4.26
CA ALA A 94 -1.48 -0.52 -3.58
C ALA A 94 -2.71 0.15 -2.97
N LEU A 95 -3.87 0.09 -3.62
CA LEU A 95 -5.12 0.64 -3.10
C LEU A 95 -5.56 -0.04 -1.81
N PHE A 96 -5.34 -1.35 -1.68
CA PHE A 96 -5.77 -2.12 -0.51
C PHE A 96 -4.86 -1.98 0.70
N ALA A 97 -3.62 -1.57 0.52
CA ALA A 97 -2.71 -1.34 1.63
C ALA A 97 -3.32 -0.41 2.72
N PRO A 98 -3.95 0.73 2.37
CA PRO A 98 -4.67 1.56 3.34
C PRO A 98 -6.09 1.06 3.67
N VAL A 99 -6.77 0.36 2.75
CA VAL A 99 -8.13 -0.14 2.98
C VAL A 99 -8.16 -1.08 4.20
N PHE A 100 -7.20 -1.99 4.30
CA PHE A 100 -7.17 -2.95 5.39
C PHE A 100 -7.08 -2.27 6.76
N PRO A 101 -6.09 -1.43 7.08
CA PRO A 101 -6.00 -0.83 8.41
C PRO A 101 -7.03 0.27 8.68
N LEU A 102 -7.50 1.00 7.66
CA LEU A 102 -8.41 2.11 7.85
C LEU A 102 -9.88 1.71 7.82
N LEU A 103 -10.23 0.74 6.98
CA LEU A 103 -11.62 0.36 6.75
C LEU A 103 -11.95 -1.07 7.19
N ALA A 104 -11.02 -2.01 7.10
CA ALA A 104 -11.24 -3.44 7.36
C ALA A 104 -10.34 -4.00 8.48
N TRP A 105 -10.03 -3.20 9.51
CA TRP A 105 -9.07 -3.56 10.58
C TRP A 105 -9.47 -4.76 11.44
N ASP A 106 -10.76 -5.06 11.52
CA ASP A 106 -11.38 -6.12 12.33
C ASP A 106 -12.05 -7.21 11.47
N ILE A 107 -11.88 -7.13 10.16
CA ILE A 107 -12.40 -8.10 9.19
C ILE A 107 -11.28 -9.05 8.78
N PRO A 108 -11.50 -10.38 8.72
CA PRO A 108 -10.49 -11.30 8.19
C PRO A 108 -10.08 -10.93 6.76
N TRP A 109 -8.79 -10.67 6.55
CA TRP A 109 -8.28 -10.23 5.25
C TRP A 109 -8.24 -11.38 4.25
N ASN A 110 -9.14 -11.33 3.29
CA ASN A 110 -9.22 -12.26 2.17
C ASN A 110 -9.89 -11.60 0.97
N GLU A 111 -9.99 -12.31 -0.14
CA GLU A 111 -10.57 -11.79 -1.39
C GLU A 111 -12.05 -11.38 -1.27
N GLY A 112 -12.79 -11.87 -0.27
CA GLY A 112 -14.16 -11.45 -0.02
C GLY A 112 -14.28 -9.93 0.16
N ILE A 113 -13.29 -9.30 0.80
CA ILE A 113 -13.26 -7.84 0.96
C ILE A 113 -13.21 -7.14 -0.40
N THR A 114 -12.42 -7.64 -1.33
CA THR A 114 -12.13 -6.94 -2.59
C THR A 114 -13.29 -6.94 -3.59
N ARG A 115 -14.28 -7.82 -3.41
CA ARG A 115 -15.41 -7.99 -4.35
C ARG A 115 -16.30 -6.76 -4.51
N LEU A 116 -16.32 -5.87 -3.52
CA LEU A 116 -17.11 -4.65 -3.52
C LEU A 116 -16.35 -3.44 -4.04
N PHE A 117 -15.09 -3.63 -4.43
CA PHE A 117 -14.23 -2.58 -4.94
C PHE A 117 -14.07 -2.72 -6.45
N ARG A 118 -13.96 -1.58 -7.12
CA ARG A 118 -13.72 -1.49 -8.56
C ARG A 118 -12.54 -0.57 -8.84
N LEU A 119 -11.76 -0.89 -9.86
CA LEU A 119 -10.65 -0.07 -10.32
C LEU A 119 -10.85 0.30 -11.78
N ILE A 120 -10.85 1.60 -12.06
CA ILE A 120 -10.74 2.20 -13.37
C ILE A 120 -9.35 2.81 -13.46
N ALA A 121 -8.45 2.15 -14.20
CA ALA A 121 -7.09 2.62 -14.44
C ALA A 121 -6.86 2.62 -15.96
N PRO A 122 -6.92 3.79 -16.62
CA PRO A 122 -6.75 3.88 -18.06
C PRO A 122 -5.40 3.31 -18.50
N GLU A 123 -5.41 2.47 -19.51
CA GLU A 123 -4.22 1.83 -20.03
C GLU A 123 -3.28 2.85 -20.71
N GLY A 124 -1.98 2.67 -20.53
CA GLY A 124 -0.96 3.59 -21.04
C GLY A 124 -0.69 4.78 -20.12
N THR A 125 -1.15 4.72 -18.87
CA THR A 125 -0.87 5.73 -17.84
C THR A 125 0.16 5.23 -16.82
N LEU A 126 0.63 6.13 -15.93
CA LEU A 126 1.55 5.81 -14.85
C LEU A 126 1.06 4.67 -13.93
N VAL A 127 -0.25 4.52 -13.78
CA VAL A 127 -0.89 3.52 -12.89
C VAL A 127 -1.31 2.24 -13.61
N ASN A 128 -1.27 2.22 -14.94
CA ASN A 128 -1.59 1.03 -15.75
C ASN A 128 -0.82 1.09 -17.09
N SER A 129 0.46 0.85 -17.01
CA SER A 129 1.34 0.95 -18.17
C SER A 129 1.19 -0.23 -19.14
N ARG A 130 1.38 0.05 -20.42
CA ARG A 130 1.48 -0.94 -21.50
C ARG A 130 2.90 -1.45 -21.64
N ARG A 131 3.04 -2.70 -22.02
CA ARG A 131 4.34 -3.28 -22.42
C ARG A 131 4.80 -2.71 -23.77
N PRO A 132 6.11 -2.50 -23.94
CA PRO A 132 7.21 -2.63 -22.97
C PRO A 132 7.43 -1.33 -22.20
N ALA A 133 6.90 -1.20 -20.99
CA ALA A 133 7.17 -0.07 -20.12
C ALA A 133 8.11 -0.48 -18.98
N PRO A 134 9.13 0.32 -18.64
CA PRO A 134 9.98 0.02 -17.51
C PRO A 134 9.22 0.24 -16.19
N VAL A 135 9.35 -0.72 -15.25
CA VAL A 135 8.63 -0.74 -13.96
C VAL A 135 9.57 -1.07 -12.78
N SER A 136 10.88 -0.88 -12.96
CA SER A 136 11.90 -1.36 -12.01
C SER A 136 11.82 -0.71 -10.62
N ILE A 137 11.29 0.51 -10.52
CA ILE A 137 11.10 1.23 -9.26
C ILE A 137 9.61 1.53 -8.97
N ALA A 138 8.70 0.76 -9.56
CA ALA A 138 7.26 0.96 -9.35
C ALA A 138 6.88 0.99 -7.85
N THR A 139 7.47 0.10 -7.04
CA THR A 139 7.16 -0.05 -5.62
C THR A 139 7.51 1.20 -4.81
N THR A 140 8.66 1.82 -5.09
CA THR A 140 9.12 3.04 -4.42
C THR A 140 8.62 4.33 -5.09
N GLY A 141 7.98 4.19 -6.25
CA GLY A 141 7.43 5.28 -7.05
C GLY A 141 5.90 5.31 -7.02
N ILE A 142 5.27 4.93 -8.11
CA ILE A 142 3.80 5.08 -8.29
C ILE A 142 2.99 4.26 -7.26
N VAL A 143 3.45 3.09 -6.82
CA VAL A 143 2.76 2.32 -5.75
C VAL A 143 2.62 3.17 -4.48
N GLN A 144 3.67 3.89 -4.08
CA GLN A 144 3.64 4.77 -2.92
C GLN A 144 2.65 5.95 -3.11
N VAL A 145 2.63 6.52 -4.30
CA VAL A 145 1.68 7.59 -4.65
C VAL A 145 0.24 7.08 -4.58
N VAL A 146 -0.03 5.91 -5.12
CA VAL A 146 -1.36 5.27 -5.08
C VAL A 146 -1.77 4.98 -3.63
N ASN A 147 -0.87 4.47 -2.78
CA ASN A 147 -1.11 4.29 -1.36
C ASN A 147 -1.55 5.61 -0.70
N ASN A 148 -0.79 6.68 -0.91
CA ASN A 148 -1.08 8.00 -0.34
C ASN A 148 -2.41 8.56 -0.82
N LEU A 149 -2.71 8.43 -2.11
CA LEU A 149 -4.00 8.86 -2.67
C LEU A 149 -5.17 8.06 -2.07
N SER A 150 -4.99 6.74 -1.87
CA SER A 150 -5.99 5.90 -1.20
C SER A 150 -6.20 6.33 0.25
N VAL A 151 -5.13 6.63 1.03
CA VAL A 151 -5.25 7.20 2.38
C VAL A 151 -6.05 8.49 2.35
N LEU A 152 -5.75 9.40 1.43
CA LEU A 152 -6.42 10.71 1.33
C LEU A 152 -7.92 10.58 1.08
N VAL A 153 -8.32 9.79 0.09
CA VAL A 153 -9.75 9.65 -0.25
C VAL A 153 -10.51 8.89 0.84
N LEU A 154 -9.92 7.84 1.42
CA LEU A 154 -10.50 7.10 2.54
C LEU A 154 -10.63 7.99 3.78
N SER A 155 -9.61 8.76 4.12
CA SER A 155 -9.66 9.65 5.27
C SER A 155 -10.69 10.76 5.13
N LYS A 156 -10.87 11.31 3.92
CA LYS A 156 -11.96 12.25 3.64
C LYS A 156 -13.35 11.61 3.83
N MET A 157 -13.51 10.36 3.37
CA MET A 157 -14.74 9.59 3.53
C MET A 157 -15.02 9.26 5.00
N LEU A 158 -14.03 8.75 5.72
CA LEU A 158 -14.15 8.42 7.15
C LEU A 158 -14.39 9.67 7.99
N GLY A 159 -13.75 10.79 7.66
CA GLY A 159 -13.93 12.08 8.32
C GLY A 159 -15.31 12.72 8.11
N ALA A 160 -16.05 12.27 7.11
CA ALA A 160 -17.41 12.74 6.83
C ALA A 160 -18.49 12.09 7.73
N THR A 161 -18.11 11.16 8.61
CA THR A 161 -19.00 10.51 9.59
C THR A 161 -18.40 10.55 10.99
N ASP A 162 -19.21 10.83 11.99
CA ASP A 162 -18.76 10.85 13.39
C ASP A 162 -18.26 9.47 13.86
N LYS A 163 -18.88 8.40 13.38
CA LYS A 163 -18.55 7.01 13.74
C LYS A 163 -17.09 6.65 13.42
N TYR A 164 -16.55 7.16 12.31
CA TYR A 164 -15.23 6.77 11.82
C TYR A 164 -14.22 7.92 11.77
N ARG A 165 -14.59 9.12 12.20
CA ARG A 165 -13.72 10.31 12.17
C ARG A 165 -12.36 10.08 12.83
N GLU A 166 -12.31 9.36 13.94
CA GLU A 166 -11.06 9.06 14.65
C GLU A 166 -10.07 8.22 13.83
N ARG A 167 -10.54 7.54 12.79
CA ARG A 167 -9.69 6.75 11.89
C ARG A 167 -9.13 7.55 10.73
N ALA A 168 -9.71 8.71 10.45
CA ALA A 168 -9.18 9.62 9.46
C ALA A 168 -7.77 10.07 9.86
N THR A 169 -6.85 10.00 8.92
CA THR A 169 -5.44 10.33 9.10
C THR A 169 -4.95 11.18 7.94
N ALA A 170 -4.03 12.08 8.21
CA ALA A 170 -3.25 12.71 7.17
C ALA A 170 -2.38 11.64 6.48
N VAL A 171 -1.88 11.97 5.32
CA VAL A 171 -1.04 11.06 4.55
C VAL A 171 0.17 10.64 5.36
N TRP A 172 0.52 9.38 5.26
CA TRP A 172 1.80 8.90 5.74
C TRP A 172 2.94 9.63 5.03
N HIS A 173 3.87 10.12 5.79
CA HIS A 173 5.05 10.79 5.27
C HIS A 173 6.29 9.93 5.52
N GLY A 174 6.73 9.30 4.50
CA GLY A 174 7.99 8.61 4.45
C GLY A 174 8.35 8.47 2.99
N SER A 175 9.61 8.60 2.70
CA SER A 175 10.10 8.19 1.41
C SER A 175 10.54 6.74 1.55
N HIS A 176 10.16 5.92 0.59
CA HIS A 176 10.89 4.70 0.31
C HIS A 176 12.30 5.07 -0.20
N VAL A 177 13.06 5.81 0.61
CA VAL A 177 14.45 6.06 0.28
C VAL A 177 15.21 4.77 0.48
N SER A 178 15.30 4.00 -0.59
CA SER A 178 16.16 2.85 -0.65
C SER A 178 17.58 3.36 -0.93
N VAL A 179 18.39 3.46 0.11
CA VAL A 179 19.82 3.69 -0.07
C VAL A 179 20.46 2.36 -0.45
N ASN A 180 20.80 2.24 -1.74
CA ASN A 180 21.49 1.07 -2.24
C ASN A 180 23.00 1.27 -2.06
N LEU A 181 23.64 0.33 -1.40
CA LEU A 181 25.09 0.24 -1.31
C LEU A 181 25.59 -0.93 -2.15
N ASN A 182 26.70 -0.73 -2.82
CA ASN A 182 27.39 -1.78 -3.52
C ASN A 182 28.90 -1.58 -3.43
N GLY A 183 29.65 -2.67 -3.55
CA GLY A 183 31.11 -2.62 -3.45
C GLY A 183 31.71 -4.01 -3.38
N LEU A 184 32.94 -4.09 -2.87
CA LEU A 184 33.60 -5.34 -2.58
C LEU A 184 33.65 -5.52 -1.06
N ASN A 185 33.37 -6.73 -0.57
CA ASN A 185 33.59 -7.11 0.83
C ASN A 185 35.07 -7.33 1.12
N ALA A 186 35.40 -7.70 2.36
CA ALA A 186 36.79 -7.96 2.78
C ALA A 186 37.46 -9.11 2.00
N ASP A 187 36.68 -10.03 1.46
CA ASP A 187 37.17 -11.17 0.69
C ASP A 187 37.26 -10.84 -0.83
N GLY A 188 36.95 -9.60 -1.23
CA GLY A 188 36.99 -9.15 -2.61
C GLY A 188 35.75 -9.55 -3.42
N GLU A 189 34.69 -10.06 -2.79
CA GLU A 189 33.46 -10.43 -3.44
C GLU A 189 32.52 -9.22 -3.59
N PHE A 190 31.87 -9.13 -4.74
CA PHE A 190 30.91 -8.04 -5.01
C PHE A 190 29.63 -8.25 -4.21
N PHE A 191 29.18 -7.18 -3.53
CA PHE A 191 27.91 -7.17 -2.81
C PHE A 191 27.02 -6.02 -3.27
N VAL A 192 25.71 -6.21 -3.15
CA VAL A 192 24.68 -5.18 -3.23
C VAL A 192 23.73 -5.34 -2.07
N THR A 193 23.44 -4.26 -1.36
CA THR A 193 22.51 -4.27 -0.24
C THR A 193 21.68 -2.99 -0.18
N ASN A 194 20.55 -3.05 0.53
CA ASN A 194 19.73 -1.90 0.84
C ASN A 194 19.86 -1.56 2.31
N LEU A 195 20.01 -0.28 2.64
CA LEU A 195 19.86 0.19 4.00
C LEU A 195 18.39 0.28 4.35
N THR A 196 17.92 -0.66 5.16
CA THR A 196 16.51 -0.75 5.55
C THR A 196 16.12 0.18 6.70
N ASP A 197 17.09 0.76 7.41
CA ASP A 197 16.88 1.78 8.45
C ASP A 197 16.41 3.13 7.89
N SER A 198 16.56 3.34 6.58
CA SER A 198 16.06 4.53 5.87
C SER A 198 14.60 4.45 5.44
N PHE A 199 13.95 3.30 5.59
CA PHE A 199 12.53 3.13 5.24
C PHE A 199 11.55 3.61 6.30
N ALA A 200 12.03 4.07 7.45
CA ALA A 200 11.16 4.56 8.50
C ALA A 200 10.43 5.82 8.04
N GLY A 201 9.11 5.75 8.02
CA GLY A 201 8.24 6.89 7.77
C GLY A 201 7.48 7.30 9.02
N ALA A 202 6.73 8.39 8.92
CA ALA A 202 5.89 8.90 9.98
C ALA A 202 4.41 8.69 9.64
N GLY A 203 3.61 8.28 10.60
CA GLY A 203 2.16 8.26 10.45
C GLY A 203 1.60 9.68 10.57
N GLY A 204 0.73 10.07 9.63
CA GLY A 204 0.10 11.39 9.64
C GLY A 204 -0.77 11.64 10.88
N ALA A 205 -1.00 12.91 11.19
CA ALA A 205 -1.91 13.32 12.26
C ALA A 205 -3.31 12.75 12.03
N ARG A 206 -3.97 12.38 13.11
CA ARG A 206 -5.37 11.92 13.11
C ARG A 206 -6.31 13.06 13.51
N ALA A 207 -7.61 12.86 13.30
CA ALA A 207 -8.61 13.87 13.66
C ALA A 207 -8.60 14.25 15.16
N THR A 208 -8.15 13.35 16.05
CA THR A 208 -8.23 13.49 17.50
C THR A 208 -6.89 13.39 18.22
N ARG A 209 -5.80 13.17 17.51
CA ARG A 209 -4.45 13.01 18.09
C ARG A 209 -3.35 13.25 17.07
N ASP A 210 -2.17 13.53 17.56
CA ASP A 210 -0.97 13.62 16.74
C ASP A 210 -0.66 12.30 16.02
N GLY A 211 0.06 12.40 14.92
CA GLY A 211 0.65 11.27 14.23
C GLY A 211 1.78 10.63 15.04
N VAL A 212 2.40 9.64 14.46
CA VAL A 212 3.57 8.96 15.05
C VAL A 212 4.82 9.30 14.26
N ASN A 213 5.91 9.62 14.97
CA ASN A 213 7.16 10.05 14.34
C ASN A 213 7.85 8.93 13.57
N ILE A 214 7.68 7.69 14.01
CA ILE A 214 8.20 6.49 13.34
C ILE A 214 7.07 5.49 13.28
N GLY A 215 6.48 5.31 12.11
CA GLY A 215 5.34 4.43 11.91
C GLY A 215 5.56 3.30 10.90
N GLY A 216 6.75 3.25 10.30
CA GLY A 216 7.00 2.37 9.17
C GLY A 216 6.17 2.75 7.95
N GLU A 217 6.22 1.92 6.94
CA GLU A 217 5.36 2.08 5.77
C GLU A 217 3.91 1.77 6.09
N ILE A 218 2.98 2.49 5.49
CA ILE A 218 1.62 2.01 5.44
C ILE A 218 1.58 0.83 4.43
N PRO A 219 1.12 -0.32 4.86
CA PRO A 219 0.46 -0.71 6.12
C PRO A 219 1.36 -1.48 7.08
N ASN A 220 2.66 -1.35 7.00
CA ASN A 220 3.58 -2.23 7.69
C ASN A 220 3.99 -1.72 9.08
N VAL A 221 3.02 -1.43 9.91
CA VAL A 221 3.21 -0.98 11.31
C VAL A 221 3.84 -2.02 12.23
N VAL A 222 4.01 -3.26 11.77
CA VAL A 222 4.54 -4.39 12.58
C VAL A 222 5.96 -4.78 12.17
N SER A 223 6.50 -4.22 11.11
CA SER A 223 7.87 -4.49 10.69
C SER A 223 8.88 -3.97 11.71
N ARG A 224 9.71 -4.86 12.16
CA ARG A 224 10.94 -4.49 12.86
C ARG A 224 11.96 -4.07 11.80
N TRP A 225 12.23 -2.78 11.74
CA TRP A 225 13.29 -2.26 10.90
C TRP A 225 14.64 -2.58 11.51
N ALA A 226 15.63 -2.82 10.66
CA ALA A 226 17.00 -3.00 11.11
C ALA A 226 17.49 -1.73 11.80
N ASN A 227 18.08 -1.87 12.97
CA ASN A 227 18.85 -0.80 13.59
C ASN A 227 20.31 -0.81 13.07
N ALA A 228 21.13 0.15 13.52
CA ALA A 228 22.51 0.24 13.07
C ALA A 228 23.29 -1.06 13.31
N GLU A 229 23.17 -1.64 14.50
CA GLU A 229 23.85 -2.87 14.87
C GLU A 229 23.43 -4.07 14.01
N THR A 230 22.12 -4.18 13.74
CA THR A 230 21.62 -5.25 12.86
C THR A 230 22.12 -5.04 11.43
N GLN A 231 22.16 -3.79 10.95
CA GLN A 231 22.66 -3.49 9.61
C GLN A 231 24.14 -3.79 9.47
N GLU A 232 24.95 -3.39 10.46
CA GLU A 232 26.39 -3.68 10.50
C GLU A 232 26.69 -5.18 10.56
N ALA A 233 25.86 -5.96 11.26
CA ALA A 233 26.02 -7.41 11.35
C ALA A 233 25.77 -8.14 10.02
N HIS A 234 25.01 -7.53 9.09
CA HIS A 234 24.61 -8.18 7.83
C HIS A 234 25.21 -7.52 6.59
N THR A 235 25.88 -6.37 6.75
CA THR A 235 26.39 -5.56 5.64
C THR A 235 27.83 -5.15 5.94
N PRO A 236 28.74 -5.17 4.96
CA PRO A 236 30.12 -4.77 5.17
C PRO A 236 30.26 -3.24 5.29
N MET A 237 29.72 -2.68 6.35
CA MET A 237 29.69 -1.25 6.68
C MET A 237 29.75 -1.04 8.18
N ILE A 238 30.12 0.17 8.60
CA ILE A 238 30.10 0.63 9.99
C ILE A 238 29.53 2.04 10.04
N TYR A 239 28.62 2.31 10.97
CA TYR A 239 28.10 3.65 11.25
C TYR A 239 29.10 4.44 12.08
N LEU A 240 29.68 5.48 11.51
CA LEU A 240 30.58 6.36 12.27
C LEU A 240 29.82 7.28 13.21
N TYR A 241 28.63 7.72 12.80
CA TYR A 241 27.68 8.47 13.63
C TYR A 241 26.28 8.45 13.05
N ARG A 242 25.29 8.66 13.89
CA ARG A 242 23.89 8.87 13.51
C ARG A 242 23.34 10.06 14.30
N ARG A 243 22.85 11.09 13.60
CA ARG A 243 22.26 12.28 14.24
C ARG A 243 21.09 12.78 13.41
N PRO A 244 20.03 13.35 14.06
CA PRO A 244 18.99 14.10 13.36
C PRO A 244 19.63 15.31 12.64
N VAL A 245 19.06 15.69 11.51
CA VAL A 245 19.41 16.90 10.75
C VAL A 245 18.38 17.97 11.05
#